data_da761cc01aadff985158372428163aa1
#
_entry.id   da761cc01aadff985158372428163aa1
#
_cell.length_a   1.000
_cell.length_b   1.000
_cell.length_c   1.000
_cell.angle_alpha   90.00
_cell.angle_beta   90.00
_cell.angle_gamma   90.00
#
_symmetry.space_group_name_H-M   'P 1'
#
loop_
_entity.id
_entity.type
_entity.pdbx_description
1 polymer ?
#
loop_
_entity_poly.entity_id
_entity_poly.type
_entity_poly.pdbx_seq_one_letter_code
_entity_poly.pdbx_strand_id
1 'polypeptide(L)'
;MAGKILSVEPTIDPSAKLHDTRLGAYCEVGARTILHEVAMGDYSYVVNDAQITYTSIGKFCSIAAMTRINPGNHPMHRASQAHFTYRASAYFQGESDEAEFFEWRRGHRVHIGHDVWIGHGAIVLPGRSVGIGAVVAAGAIVTKDVPAYTIVAGNPARTIKRRFSEAVTNRLAALAWWDWDHETLRRALPDFRKLAVEDFLAKYESAALSGRSHTQRRSAAS
;
A
#
# COMPACT_ATOMS: atom_id res chain seq x y z
N MET A 1 22.81 -0.15 -20.45
CA MET A 1 21.37 0.07 -20.77
C MET A 1 20.93 1.30 -19.99
N ALA A 2 20.34 2.29 -20.65
CA ALA A 2 19.71 3.42 -19.95
C ALA A 2 18.59 2.86 -19.07
N GLY A 3 18.59 3.23 -17.78
CA GLY A 3 17.56 2.80 -16.84
C GLY A 3 16.20 3.34 -17.27
N LYS A 4 15.12 2.60 -16.96
CA LYS A 4 13.75 3.05 -17.15
C LYS A 4 13.51 4.31 -16.33
N ILE A 5 12.94 5.34 -16.94
CA ILE A 5 12.57 6.58 -16.27
C ILE A 5 11.05 6.54 -16.02
N LEU A 6 10.65 6.61 -14.76
CA LEU A 6 9.24 6.76 -14.38
C LEU A 6 8.80 8.22 -14.58
N SER A 7 7.52 8.42 -14.86
CA SER A 7 6.93 9.72 -15.13
C SER A 7 5.63 9.92 -14.34
N VAL A 8 5.00 11.07 -14.51
CA VAL A 8 3.66 11.34 -13.95
C VAL A 8 2.65 10.28 -14.41
N GLU A 9 2.79 9.80 -15.66
CA GLU A 9 1.97 8.71 -16.16
C GLU A 9 2.51 7.36 -15.63
N PRO A 10 1.64 6.50 -15.06
CA PRO A 10 2.04 5.19 -14.58
C PRO A 10 2.62 4.31 -15.69
N THR A 11 3.63 3.54 -15.37
CA THR A 11 4.20 2.54 -16.27
C THR A 11 3.57 1.17 -16.00
N ILE A 12 2.85 0.64 -16.98
CA ILE A 12 2.13 -0.62 -16.85
C ILE A 12 2.67 -1.61 -17.89
N ASP A 13 3.07 -2.81 -17.42
CA ASP A 13 3.46 -3.87 -18.34
C ASP A 13 2.27 -4.30 -19.19
N PRO A 14 2.43 -4.52 -20.51
CA PRO A 14 1.33 -4.91 -21.41
C PRO A 14 0.61 -6.19 -21.03
N SER A 15 1.23 -7.09 -20.27
CA SER A 15 0.63 -8.33 -19.78
C SER A 15 -0.12 -8.18 -18.46
N ALA A 16 -0.06 -7.01 -17.81
CA ALA A 16 -0.82 -6.74 -16.60
C ALA A 16 -2.31 -6.52 -16.92
N LYS A 17 -3.18 -6.91 -15.98
CA LYS A 17 -4.64 -6.75 -16.10
C LYS A 17 -5.15 -5.87 -14.97
N LEU A 18 -5.71 -4.72 -15.34
CA LEU A 18 -6.25 -3.75 -14.39
C LEU A 18 -7.76 -3.62 -14.62
N HIS A 19 -8.55 -3.80 -13.55
CA HIS A 19 -10.00 -3.62 -13.55
C HIS A 19 -10.37 -2.64 -12.44
N ASP A 20 -11.12 -1.59 -12.75
CA ASP A 20 -11.58 -0.56 -11.80
C ASP A 20 -10.45 -0.06 -10.87
N THR A 21 -9.26 0.15 -11.46
CA THR A 21 -8.02 0.46 -10.74
C THR A 21 -7.56 1.88 -11.05
N ARG A 22 -7.17 2.62 -10.00
CA ARG A 22 -6.59 3.97 -10.09
C ARG A 22 -5.16 3.93 -9.58
N LEU A 23 -4.26 4.50 -10.36
CA LEU A 23 -2.83 4.62 -10.04
C LEU A 23 -2.44 6.09 -9.95
N GLY A 24 -1.62 6.42 -8.96
CA GLY A 24 -0.99 7.72 -8.84
C GLY A 24 0.19 7.91 -9.80
N ALA A 25 0.84 9.06 -9.69
CA ALA A 25 2.01 9.41 -10.48
C ALA A 25 3.24 8.56 -10.10
N TYR A 26 4.14 8.34 -11.06
CA TYR A 26 5.39 7.60 -10.87
C TYR A 26 5.18 6.14 -10.38
N CYS A 27 4.01 5.57 -10.66
CA CYS A 27 3.69 4.18 -10.33
C CYS A 27 4.21 3.21 -11.39
N GLU A 28 4.51 1.98 -10.97
CA GLU A 28 4.88 0.89 -11.86
C GLU A 28 4.10 -0.39 -11.55
N VAL A 29 3.58 -1.05 -12.59
CA VAL A 29 2.92 -2.36 -12.50
C VAL A 29 3.63 -3.35 -13.39
N GLY A 30 4.21 -4.39 -12.79
CA GLY A 30 4.99 -5.43 -13.46
C GLY A 30 4.15 -6.48 -14.20
N ALA A 31 4.85 -7.31 -14.96
CA ALA A 31 4.27 -8.30 -15.86
C ALA A 31 3.32 -9.28 -15.14
N ARG A 32 2.23 -9.68 -15.82
CA ARG A 32 1.23 -10.65 -15.38
C ARG A 32 0.57 -10.35 -14.03
N THR A 33 0.70 -9.10 -13.56
CA THR A 33 0.04 -8.62 -12.34
C THR A 33 -1.44 -8.37 -12.62
N ILE A 34 -2.29 -8.74 -11.67
CA ILE A 34 -3.74 -8.53 -11.73
C ILE A 34 -4.16 -7.60 -10.58
N LEU A 35 -4.70 -6.44 -10.93
CA LEU A 35 -5.26 -5.49 -9.99
C LEU A 35 -6.78 -5.36 -10.23
N HIS A 36 -7.59 -5.56 -9.18
CA HIS A 36 -9.05 -5.46 -9.29
C HIS A 36 -9.61 -4.60 -8.17
N GLU A 37 -10.25 -3.49 -8.50
CA GLU A 37 -10.75 -2.47 -7.56
C GLU A 37 -9.66 -2.00 -6.58
N VAL A 38 -8.52 -1.58 -7.13
CA VAL A 38 -7.34 -1.10 -6.38
C VAL A 38 -7.18 0.41 -6.57
N ALA A 39 -6.87 1.11 -5.47
CA ALA A 39 -6.35 2.48 -5.52
C ALA A 39 -4.91 2.46 -4.99
N MET A 40 -3.94 2.94 -5.79
CA MET A 40 -2.52 2.96 -5.43
C MET A 40 -1.98 4.37 -5.55
N GLY A 41 -1.38 4.86 -4.47
CA GLY A 41 -0.80 6.19 -4.37
C GLY A 41 0.55 6.32 -5.10
N ASP A 42 0.97 7.57 -5.27
CA ASP A 42 2.16 7.95 -6.03
C ASP A 42 3.43 7.19 -5.59
N TYR A 43 4.38 7.02 -6.51
CA TYR A 43 5.70 6.39 -6.28
C TYR A 43 5.64 4.95 -5.78
N SER A 44 4.48 4.29 -5.85
CA SER A 44 4.33 2.89 -5.46
C SER A 44 4.55 1.97 -6.66
N TYR A 45 5.07 0.78 -6.40
CA TYR A 45 5.22 -0.20 -7.45
C TYR A 45 4.81 -1.61 -7.01
N VAL A 46 4.37 -2.39 -8.00
CA VAL A 46 4.05 -3.81 -7.85
C VAL A 46 4.88 -4.58 -8.87
N VAL A 47 5.66 -5.54 -8.40
CA VAL A 47 6.48 -6.40 -9.27
C VAL A 47 5.57 -7.46 -9.93
N ASN A 48 6.12 -8.29 -10.79
CA ASN A 48 5.41 -9.27 -11.59
C ASN A 48 4.64 -10.33 -10.77
N ASP A 49 3.61 -10.93 -11.41
CA ASP A 49 2.83 -12.08 -10.91
C ASP A 49 2.09 -11.81 -9.59
N ALA A 50 1.87 -10.57 -9.22
CA ALA A 50 1.07 -10.21 -8.05
C ALA A 50 -0.43 -10.23 -8.36
N GLN A 51 -1.26 -10.56 -7.36
CA GLN A 51 -2.72 -10.47 -7.47
C GLN A 51 -3.27 -9.69 -6.28
N ILE A 52 -3.91 -8.57 -6.55
CA ILE A 52 -4.39 -7.62 -5.54
C ILE A 52 -5.85 -7.28 -5.85
N THR A 53 -6.72 -7.44 -4.85
CA THR A 53 -8.15 -7.20 -5.01
C THR A 53 -8.67 -6.33 -3.87
N TYR A 54 -9.65 -5.42 -4.10
CA TYR A 54 -10.32 -4.60 -3.09
C TYR A 54 -9.35 -3.96 -2.10
N THR A 55 -8.33 -3.26 -2.59
CA THR A 55 -7.23 -2.78 -1.75
C THR A 55 -6.95 -1.30 -1.99
N SER A 56 -6.72 -0.55 -0.92
CA SER A 56 -6.10 0.78 -0.98
C SER A 56 -4.63 0.67 -0.57
N ILE A 57 -3.75 1.25 -1.38
CA ILE A 57 -2.30 1.26 -1.19
C ILE A 57 -1.86 2.71 -1.14
N GLY A 58 -1.12 3.07 -0.09
CA GLY A 58 -0.56 4.40 0.08
C GLY A 58 0.53 4.74 -0.95
N LYS A 59 1.24 5.83 -0.71
CA LYS A 59 2.37 6.28 -1.52
C LYS A 59 3.67 5.58 -1.13
N PHE A 60 4.63 5.48 -2.04
CA PHE A 60 5.97 4.92 -1.80
C PHE A 60 5.98 3.46 -1.35
N CYS A 61 4.96 2.69 -1.70
CA CYS A 61 4.90 1.28 -1.36
C CYS A 61 5.71 0.42 -2.33
N SER A 62 6.43 -0.54 -1.79
CA SER A 62 7.21 -1.53 -2.53
C SER A 62 6.54 -2.90 -2.38
N ILE A 63 5.87 -3.39 -3.42
CA ILE A 63 5.18 -4.68 -3.41
C ILE A 63 5.92 -5.65 -4.31
N ALA A 64 6.53 -6.66 -3.72
CA ALA A 64 7.35 -7.62 -4.42
C ALA A 64 6.52 -8.62 -5.25
N ALA A 65 7.21 -9.40 -6.07
CA ALA A 65 6.60 -10.39 -6.94
C ALA A 65 5.83 -11.49 -6.19
N MET A 66 4.85 -12.09 -6.87
CA MET A 66 4.07 -13.25 -6.40
C MET A 66 3.29 -12.99 -5.10
N THR A 67 3.03 -11.72 -4.77
CA THR A 67 2.22 -11.38 -3.60
C THR A 67 0.73 -11.63 -3.86
N ARG A 68 0.00 -12.02 -2.80
CA ARG A 68 -1.44 -12.15 -2.85
C ARG A 68 -2.09 -11.25 -1.80
N ILE A 69 -2.76 -10.19 -2.22
CA ILE A 69 -3.41 -9.26 -1.30
C ILE A 69 -4.91 -9.36 -1.49
N ASN A 70 -5.63 -9.63 -0.38
CA ASN A 70 -7.07 -9.84 -0.34
C ASN A 70 -7.54 -11.00 -1.27
N PRO A 71 -7.21 -12.26 -0.97
CA PRO A 71 -7.58 -13.41 -1.80
C PRO A 71 -9.09 -13.67 -1.90
N GLY A 72 -9.90 -12.96 -1.14
CA GLY A 72 -11.34 -13.16 -1.06
C GLY A 72 -11.73 -14.27 -0.08
N ASN A 73 -12.90 -14.10 0.53
CA ASN A 73 -13.48 -15.04 1.48
C ASN A 73 -14.55 -15.92 0.83
N HIS A 74 -14.89 -17.04 1.47
CA HIS A 74 -16.03 -17.89 1.16
C HIS A 74 -17.10 -17.80 2.26
N PRO A 75 -18.39 -18.09 1.96
CA PRO A 75 -19.48 -17.98 2.94
C PRO A 75 -19.51 -19.19 3.88
N MET A 76 -18.54 -19.28 4.81
CA MET A 76 -18.33 -20.41 5.70
C MET A 76 -19.50 -20.70 6.67
N HIS A 77 -20.42 -19.75 6.84
CA HIS A 77 -21.60 -19.84 7.70
C HIS A 77 -22.78 -20.57 7.02
N ARG A 78 -22.68 -20.86 5.71
CA ARG A 78 -23.74 -21.52 4.93
C ARG A 78 -23.58 -23.05 4.94
N ALA A 79 -24.65 -23.76 4.60
CA ALA A 79 -24.62 -25.20 4.40
C ALA A 79 -23.56 -25.63 3.34
N SER A 80 -23.28 -24.76 2.39
CA SER A 80 -22.19 -24.92 1.42
C SER A 80 -21.46 -23.60 1.22
N GLN A 81 -20.14 -23.64 1.27
CA GLN A 81 -19.27 -22.51 0.88
C GLN A 81 -18.93 -22.51 -0.61
N ALA A 82 -19.53 -23.42 -1.37
CA ALA A 82 -19.20 -23.63 -2.77
C ALA A 82 -19.61 -22.46 -3.66
N HIS A 83 -18.89 -22.31 -4.74
CA HIS A 83 -18.97 -21.19 -5.69
C HIS A 83 -20.37 -20.98 -6.28
N PHE A 84 -21.13 -22.07 -6.52
CA PHE A 84 -22.47 -21.98 -7.07
C PHE A 84 -23.45 -21.20 -6.19
N THR A 85 -23.19 -21.09 -4.87
CA THR A 85 -24.09 -20.40 -3.93
C THR A 85 -24.09 -18.88 -4.10
N TYR A 86 -23.07 -18.30 -4.74
CA TYR A 86 -22.94 -16.86 -4.96
C TYR A 86 -22.58 -16.47 -6.40
N ARG A 87 -22.25 -17.45 -7.26
CA ARG A 87 -22.10 -17.29 -8.72
C ARG A 87 -23.04 -18.21 -9.46
N ALA A 88 -24.31 -18.09 -9.11
CA ALA A 88 -25.34 -19.02 -9.62
C ALA A 88 -25.51 -18.92 -11.15
N SER A 89 -25.28 -17.72 -11.73
CA SER A 89 -25.36 -17.52 -13.18
C SER A 89 -24.40 -18.40 -13.99
N ALA A 90 -23.27 -18.83 -13.39
CA ALA A 90 -22.31 -19.70 -14.04
C ALA A 90 -22.76 -21.18 -14.07
N TYR A 91 -23.78 -21.54 -13.30
CA TYR A 91 -24.23 -22.92 -13.11
C TYR A 91 -25.67 -23.18 -13.55
N PHE A 92 -26.53 -22.19 -13.39
CA PHE A 92 -27.96 -22.34 -13.57
C PHE A 92 -28.50 -21.27 -14.52
N GLN A 93 -29.11 -21.70 -15.62
CA GLN A 93 -29.72 -20.81 -16.58
C GLN A 93 -30.89 -20.05 -15.93
N GLY A 94 -30.88 -18.72 -16.05
CA GLY A 94 -31.90 -17.85 -15.48
C GLY A 94 -31.62 -17.36 -14.05
N GLU A 95 -30.59 -17.91 -13.38
CA GLU A 95 -30.16 -17.42 -12.09
C GLU A 95 -29.15 -16.28 -12.22
N SER A 96 -29.13 -15.39 -11.24
CA SER A 96 -28.16 -14.29 -11.14
C SER A 96 -27.18 -14.53 -9.99
N ASP A 97 -26.00 -13.89 -10.10
CA ASP A 97 -25.01 -13.88 -9.03
C ASP A 97 -25.53 -13.07 -7.83
N GLU A 98 -25.10 -13.46 -6.64
CA GLU A 98 -25.50 -12.84 -5.37
C GLU A 98 -24.72 -11.52 -5.12
N ALA A 99 -25.31 -10.38 -5.46
CA ALA A 99 -24.68 -9.07 -5.33
C ALA A 99 -24.26 -8.76 -3.89
N GLU A 100 -25.08 -9.10 -2.89
CA GLU A 100 -24.80 -8.84 -1.47
C GLU A 100 -23.53 -9.55 -0.99
N PHE A 101 -23.25 -10.74 -1.48
CA PHE A 101 -22.03 -11.47 -1.14
C PHE A 101 -20.78 -10.77 -1.69
N PHE A 102 -20.86 -10.19 -2.88
CA PHE A 102 -19.75 -9.43 -3.44
C PHE A 102 -19.57 -8.08 -2.72
N GLU A 103 -20.66 -7.42 -2.32
CA GLU A 103 -20.57 -6.22 -1.46
C GLU A 103 -19.94 -6.54 -0.10
N TRP A 104 -20.32 -7.66 0.50
CA TRP A 104 -19.66 -8.13 1.72
C TRP A 104 -18.16 -8.35 1.53
N ARG A 105 -17.72 -8.93 0.41
CA ARG A 105 -16.29 -9.03 0.07
C ARG A 105 -15.62 -7.67 -0.09
N ARG A 106 -16.28 -6.71 -0.74
CA ARG A 106 -15.80 -5.33 -0.87
C ARG A 106 -15.66 -4.65 0.48
N GLY A 107 -16.57 -4.91 1.41
CA GLY A 107 -16.51 -4.43 2.78
C GLY A 107 -15.27 -4.91 3.56
N HIS A 108 -14.63 -6.00 3.12
CA HIS A 108 -13.40 -6.53 3.69
C HIS A 108 -12.16 -6.05 2.92
N ARG A 109 -12.10 -4.76 2.61
CA ARG A 109 -10.94 -4.16 1.94
C ARG A 109 -9.67 -4.33 2.77
N VAL A 110 -8.55 -4.40 2.08
CA VAL A 110 -7.23 -4.29 2.69
C VAL A 110 -6.74 -2.86 2.57
N HIS A 111 -6.14 -2.34 3.64
CA HIS A 111 -5.55 -1.00 3.68
C HIS A 111 -4.06 -1.09 3.92
N ILE A 112 -3.27 -0.60 2.97
CA ILE A 112 -1.80 -0.53 3.08
C ILE A 112 -1.42 0.94 3.18
N GLY A 113 -0.74 1.32 4.26
CA GLY A 113 -0.27 2.67 4.52
C GLY A 113 0.83 3.12 3.55
N HIS A 114 1.42 4.29 3.80
CA HIS A 114 2.55 4.81 3.03
C HIS A 114 3.86 4.11 3.42
N ASP A 115 4.85 4.10 2.53
CA ASP A 115 6.20 3.57 2.78
C ASP A 115 6.21 2.11 3.27
N VAL A 116 5.24 1.30 2.81
CA VAL A 116 5.14 -0.12 3.19
C VAL A 116 5.94 -0.98 2.23
N TRP A 117 6.65 -1.94 2.77
CA TRP A 117 7.30 -3.00 2.00
C TRP A 117 6.62 -4.35 2.21
N ILE A 118 6.05 -4.91 1.13
CA ILE A 118 5.49 -6.27 1.09
C ILE A 118 6.49 -7.17 0.37
N GLY A 119 7.06 -8.13 1.09
CA GLY A 119 8.06 -9.06 0.60
C GLY A 119 7.50 -10.10 -0.39
N HIS A 120 8.38 -10.71 -1.14
CA HIS A 120 8.07 -11.72 -2.15
C HIS A 120 7.17 -12.83 -1.61
N GLY A 121 6.12 -13.19 -2.35
CA GLY A 121 5.21 -14.30 -1.99
C GLY A 121 4.40 -14.08 -0.72
N ALA A 122 4.40 -12.88 -0.13
CA ALA A 122 3.60 -12.60 1.05
C ALA A 122 2.10 -12.56 0.72
N ILE A 123 1.28 -12.93 1.70
CA ILE A 123 -0.18 -12.93 1.59
C ILE A 123 -0.77 -12.03 2.67
N VAL A 124 -1.65 -11.10 2.29
CA VAL A 124 -2.42 -10.28 3.23
C VAL A 124 -3.89 -10.68 3.14
N LEU A 125 -4.45 -11.23 4.23
CA LEU A 125 -5.82 -11.70 4.25
C LEU A 125 -6.84 -10.55 4.19
N PRO A 126 -8.09 -10.82 3.76
CA PRO A 126 -9.16 -9.82 3.66
C PRO A 126 -9.40 -9.05 4.96
N GLY A 127 -9.72 -7.75 4.85
CA GLY A 127 -10.04 -6.89 5.97
C GLY A 127 -8.87 -6.55 6.89
N ARG A 128 -7.63 -6.69 6.42
CA ARG A 128 -6.43 -6.36 7.23
C ARG A 128 -5.90 -4.99 6.86
N SER A 129 -5.27 -4.36 7.86
CA SER A 129 -4.53 -3.11 7.68
C SER A 129 -3.04 -3.34 7.90
N VAL A 130 -2.22 -2.75 7.04
CA VAL A 130 -0.75 -2.71 7.19
C VAL A 130 -0.36 -1.24 7.37
N GLY A 131 0.12 -0.91 8.57
CA GLY A 131 0.40 0.46 8.98
C GLY A 131 1.57 1.09 8.21
N ILE A 132 1.64 2.42 8.22
CA ILE A 132 2.69 3.23 7.57
C ILE A 132 4.08 2.71 7.94
N GLY A 133 4.96 2.61 6.95
CA GLY A 133 6.34 2.20 7.15
C GLY A 133 6.54 0.76 7.62
N ALA A 134 5.49 -0.07 7.64
CA ALA A 134 5.60 -1.47 8.03
C ALA A 134 6.31 -2.31 6.97
N VAL A 135 6.85 -3.43 7.41
CA VAL A 135 7.49 -4.43 6.56
C VAL A 135 6.82 -5.78 6.78
N VAL A 136 6.30 -6.37 5.73
CA VAL A 136 5.84 -7.75 5.69
C VAL A 136 6.91 -8.58 4.99
N ALA A 137 7.58 -9.46 5.73
CA ALA A 137 8.67 -10.26 5.20
C ALA A 137 8.20 -11.23 4.10
N ALA A 138 9.14 -11.69 3.28
CA ALA A 138 8.87 -12.64 2.21
C ALA A 138 8.18 -13.91 2.74
N GLY A 139 7.17 -14.40 2.04
CA GLY A 139 6.39 -15.59 2.41
C GLY A 139 5.52 -15.46 3.66
N ALA A 140 5.43 -14.28 4.26
CA ALA A 140 4.60 -14.08 5.45
C ALA A 140 3.10 -14.07 5.12
N ILE A 141 2.28 -14.63 6.02
CA ILE A 141 0.81 -14.62 5.90
C ILE A 141 0.22 -13.72 6.99
N VAL A 142 -0.21 -12.54 6.59
CA VAL A 142 -0.78 -11.51 7.48
C VAL A 142 -2.23 -11.86 7.79
N THR A 143 -2.48 -12.32 9.01
CA THR A 143 -3.81 -12.71 9.52
C THR A 143 -4.40 -11.70 10.51
N LYS A 144 -3.63 -10.71 10.95
CA LYS A 144 -4.00 -9.63 11.86
C LYS A 144 -3.41 -8.31 11.34
N ASP A 145 -3.95 -7.20 11.79
CA ASP A 145 -3.41 -5.89 11.44
C ASP A 145 -1.96 -5.73 11.86
N VAL A 146 -1.18 -5.06 11.02
CA VAL A 146 0.24 -4.79 11.25
C VAL A 146 0.40 -3.34 11.69
N PRO A 147 0.92 -3.08 12.90
CA PRO A 147 1.13 -1.70 13.36
C PRO A 147 2.15 -0.94 12.49
N ALA A 148 2.05 0.39 12.50
CA ALA A 148 2.99 1.25 11.78
C ALA A 148 4.45 0.97 12.18
N TYR A 149 5.36 1.05 11.22
CA TYR A 149 6.81 0.85 11.38
C TYR A 149 7.19 -0.48 12.05
N THR A 150 6.35 -1.50 11.91
CA THR A 150 6.58 -2.84 12.47
C THR A 150 7.00 -3.82 11.39
N ILE A 151 7.96 -4.67 11.69
CA ILE A 151 8.40 -5.78 10.84
C ILE A 151 7.69 -7.05 11.31
N VAL A 152 6.96 -7.70 10.41
CA VAL A 152 6.31 -8.99 10.67
C VAL A 152 6.82 -10.07 9.73
N ALA A 153 6.87 -11.31 10.19
CA ALA A 153 7.30 -12.46 9.40
C ALA A 153 6.58 -13.76 9.83
N GLY A 154 6.62 -14.75 8.96
CA GLY A 154 6.15 -16.12 9.22
C GLY A 154 4.70 -16.40 8.82
N ASN A 155 4.24 -17.61 9.08
CA ASN A 155 2.90 -18.10 8.83
C ASN A 155 2.33 -18.77 10.11
N PRO A 156 1.34 -18.16 10.78
CA PRO A 156 0.86 -16.81 10.58
C PRO A 156 1.91 -15.76 10.95
N ALA A 157 1.85 -14.59 10.31
CA ALA A 157 2.81 -13.50 10.56
C ALA A 157 2.79 -13.05 12.04
N ARG A 158 3.98 -12.83 12.61
CA ARG A 158 4.20 -12.34 13.97
C ARG A 158 5.16 -11.17 13.93
N THR A 159 5.02 -10.27 14.87
CA THR A 159 5.95 -9.15 15.05
C THR A 159 7.35 -9.67 15.37
N ILE A 160 8.33 -9.23 14.58
CA ILE A 160 9.75 -9.47 14.79
C ILE A 160 10.34 -8.32 15.62
N LYS A 161 10.14 -7.07 15.17
CA LYS A 161 10.61 -5.85 15.84
C LYS A 161 9.94 -4.61 15.26
N ARG A 162 10.09 -3.50 15.94
CA ARG A 162 9.82 -2.16 15.36
C ARG A 162 11.05 -1.67 14.59
N ARG A 163 10.83 -0.90 13.53
CA ARG A 163 11.90 -0.23 12.77
C ARG A 163 12.54 0.87 13.61
N PHE A 164 11.73 1.61 14.37
CA PHE A 164 12.13 2.76 15.17
C PHE A 164 11.40 2.79 16.52
N SER A 165 11.85 3.64 17.43
CA SER A 165 11.15 3.94 18.68
C SER A 165 9.80 4.61 18.40
N GLU A 166 8.90 4.59 19.36
CA GLU A 166 7.60 5.23 19.25
C GLU A 166 7.72 6.75 19.04
N ALA A 167 8.64 7.39 19.74
CA ALA A 167 8.91 8.81 19.55
C ALA A 167 9.33 9.16 18.11
N VAL A 168 10.21 8.36 17.51
CA VAL A 168 10.64 8.55 16.11
C VAL A 168 9.48 8.29 15.14
N THR A 169 8.68 7.23 15.36
CA THR A 169 7.55 6.92 14.46
C THR A 169 6.48 8.01 14.48
N ASN A 170 6.20 8.59 15.65
CA ASN A 170 5.25 9.70 15.78
C ASN A 170 5.73 10.96 15.05
N ARG A 171 7.02 11.27 15.15
CA ARG A 171 7.64 12.39 14.42
C ARG A 171 7.62 12.18 12.91
N LEU A 172 7.95 10.97 12.42
CA LEU A 172 7.85 10.63 10.99
C LEU A 172 6.42 10.77 10.49
N ALA A 173 5.43 10.30 11.26
CA ALA A 173 4.02 10.43 10.91
C ALA A 173 3.58 11.90 10.86
N ALA A 174 4.03 12.74 11.79
CA ALA A 174 3.74 14.17 11.80
C ALA A 174 4.44 14.94 10.67
N LEU A 175 5.65 14.55 10.29
CA LEU A 175 6.38 15.14 9.16
C LEU A 175 5.73 14.82 7.82
N ALA A 176 5.12 13.63 7.69
CA ALA A 176 4.40 13.16 6.51
C ALA A 176 5.16 13.42 5.19
N TRP A 177 6.44 13.07 5.15
CA TRP A 177 7.32 13.32 4.00
C TRP A 177 6.80 12.73 2.67
N TRP A 178 5.95 11.75 2.70
CA TRP A 178 5.28 11.16 1.53
C TRP A 178 4.29 12.12 0.84
N ASP A 179 3.96 13.25 1.46
CA ASP A 179 3.13 14.30 0.88
C ASP A 179 3.95 15.44 0.29
N TRP A 180 5.27 15.34 0.29
CA TRP A 180 6.14 16.32 -0.35
C TRP A 180 6.03 16.24 -1.87
N ASP A 181 6.14 17.40 -2.54
CA ASP A 181 6.18 17.46 -3.98
C ASP A 181 7.48 16.85 -4.56
N HIS A 182 7.44 16.54 -5.86
CA HIS A 182 8.55 15.90 -6.56
C HIS A 182 9.89 16.65 -6.43
N GLU A 183 9.86 17.96 -6.51
CA GLU A 183 11.08 18.80 -6.42
C GLU A 183 11.63 18.82 -4.99
N THR A 184 10.77 18.86 -3.98
CA THR A 184 11.18 18.75 -2.57
C THR A 184 11.81 17.40 -2.28
N LEU A 185 11.21 16.30 -2.77
CA LEU A 185 11.78 14.96 -2.68
C LEU A 185 13.15 14.88 -3.34
N ARG A 186 13.28 15.46 -4.55
CA ARG A 186 14.55 15.51 -5.29
C ARG A 186 15.64 16.23 -4.50
N ARG A 187 15.33 17.39 -3.92
CA ARG A 187 16.27 18.14 -3.06
C ARG A 187 16.64 17.39 -1.79
N ALA A 188 15.70 16.67 -1.19
CA ALA A 188 15.91 15.91 0.03
C ALA A 188 16.62 14.56 -0.20
N LEU A 189 16.74 14.09 -1.44
CA LEU A 189 17.30 12.77 -1.77
C LEU A 189 18.69 12.49 -1.14
N PRO A 190 19.65 13.43 -1.12
CA PRO A 190 20.93 13.21 -0.44
C PRO A 190 20.78 12.94 1.06
N ASP A 191 19.81 13.57 1.72
CA ASP A 191 19.55 13.44 3.15
C ASP A 191 18.87 12.10 3.47
N PHE A 192 17.89 11.68 2.67
CA PHE A 192 17.30 10.34 2.76
C PHE A 192 18.36 9.23 2.67
N ARG A 193 19.45 9.46 1.91
CA ARG A 193 20.52 8.49 1.70
C ARG A 193 21.59 8.48 2.79
N LYS A 194 21.82 9.60 3.47
CA LYS A 194 23.02 9.81 4.29
C LYS A 194 22.73 10.04 5.76
N LEU A 195 21.58 10.64 6.09
CA LEU A 195 21.28 10.99 7.48
C LEU A 195 20.68 9.81 8.25
N ALA A 196 21.05 9.69 9.52
CA ALA A 196 20.28 8.90 10.47
C ALA A 196 18.88 9.50 10.62
N VAL A 197 17.91 8.68 11.04
CA VAL A 197 16.50 9.10 11.08
C VAL A 197 16.28 10.30 12.01
N GLU A 198 16.97 10.36 13.13
CA GLU A 198 16.88 11.47 14.09
C GLU A 198 17.42 12.78 13.49
N ASP A 199 18.55 12.74 12.78
CA ASP A 199 19.14 13.90 12.12
C ASP A 199 18.27 14.38 10.96
N PHE A 200 17.69 13.45 10.20
CA PHE A 200 16.72 13.74 9.16
C PHE A 200 15.51 14.49 9.74
N LEU A 201 14.92 13.97 10.80
CA LEU A 201 13.79 14.59 11.48
C LEU A 201 14.14 15.99 12.01
N ALA A 202 15.28 16.15 12.72
CA ALA A 202 15.71 17.43 13.25
C ALA A 202 15.83 18.49 12.15
N LYS A 203 16.39 18.13 10.99
CA LYS A 203 16.56 19.03 9.85
C LYS A 203 15.21 19.48 9.27
N TYR A 204 14.31 18.56 9.00
CA TYR A 204 13.08 18.87 8.26
C TYR A 204 11.93 19.38 9.14
N GLU A 205 11.89 19.03 10.42
CA GLU A 205 10.97 19.64 11.38
C GLU A 205 11.28 21.12 11.61
N SER A 206 12.55 21.51 11.72
CA SER A 206 12.96 22.92 11.88
C SER A 206 12.60 23.75 10.65
N ALA A 207 12.76 23.19 9.45
CA ALA A 207 12.36 23.86 8.20
C ALA A 207 10.84 24.07 8.09
N ALA A 208 10.04 23.10 8.53
CA ALA A 208 8.58 23.20 8.54
C ALA A 208 8.09 24.28 9.54
N LEU A 209 8.74 24.42 10.68
CA LEU A 209 8.43 25.45 11.69
C LEU A 209 8.78 26.86 11.17
N SER A 210 9.93 27.04 10.50
CA SER A 210 10.34 28.33 9.94
C SER A 210 9.46 28.76 8.76
N GLY A 211 8.95 27.83 7.95
CA GLY A 211 8.01 28.11 6.86
C GLY A 211 6.64 28.60 7.35
N ARG A 212 6.12 28.03 8.44
CA ARG A 212 4.84 28.44 9.05
C ARG A 212 4.90 29.84 9.67
N SER A 213 6.03 30.23 10.28
CA SER A 213 6.21 31.56 10.88
C SER A 213 6.27 32.68 9.85
N HIS A 214 6.71 32.40 8.62
CA HIS A 214 6.73 33.40 7.52
C HIS A 214 5.33 33.63 6.91
N THR A 215 4.50 32.60 6.85
CA THR A 215 3.12 32.70 6.29
C THR A 215 2.20 33.46 7.25
N GLN A 216 2.34 33.26 8.58
CA GLN A 216 1.54 33.97 9.57
C GLN A 216 1.91 35.49 9.67
N ARG A 217 3.16 35.85 9.43
CA ARG A 217 3.56 37.27 9.43
C ARG A 217 3.07 38.03 8.20
N ARG A 218 2.80 37.36 7.08
CA ARG A 218 2.24 38.01 5.87
C ARG A 218 0.73 38.20 5.93
N SER A 219 -0.01 37.35 6.66
CA SER A 219 -1.47 37.48 6.85
C SER A 219 -1.86 38.47 7.96
N ALA A 220 -0.91 38.90 8.80
CA ALA A 220 -1.14 39.92 9.84
C ALA A 220 -0.73 41.35 9.40
N ALA A 221 -0.25 41.52 8.16
CA ALA A 221 0.19 42.78 7.58
C ALA A 221 -0.65 43.23 6.36
N SER A 222 -1.83 42.61 6.17
CA SER A 222 -2.85 42.97 5.16
C SER A 222 -4.21 43.26 5.90
#